data_e24330aef22e0a98bb4c43c82737ac37
#
_entry.id   e24330aef22e0a98bb4c43c82737ac37
#
_cell.length_a   1.000
_cell.length_b   1.000
_cell.length_c   1.000
_cell.angle_alpha   90.00
_cell.angle_beta   90.00
_cell.angle_gamma   90.00
#
_symmetry.space_group_name_H-M   'P 1'
#
loop_
_entity.id
_entity.type
_entity.pdbx_description
1 polymer ?
#
loop_
_entity_poly.entity_id
_entity_poly.type
_entity_poly.pdbx_seq_one_letter_code
_entity_poly.pdbx_strand_id
1 'polypeptide(L)' 'MLGYSGYTEHSDYYIAPHDTWESAFEFLKQLACESGDNEFCIGEVHQTSVLEFGNIKWYKWNEDKGVWVEYDHR' A
#
# COMPACT_ATOMS: atom_id res chain seq x y z
N MET A 1 7.61 -0.40 -15.77
CA MET A 1 7.06 -0.50 -14.41
C MET A 1 7.14 -1.94 -13.94
N LEU A 2 7.61 -2.17 -12.73
CA LEU A 2 7.76 -3.52 -12.19
C LEU A 2 6.50 -4.06 -11.52
N GLY A 3 5.55 -3.20 -11.20
CA GLY A 3 4.33 -3.59 -10.54
C GLY A 3 3.93 -2.60 -9.46
N TYR A 4 3.10 -3.05 -8.53
CA TYR A 4 2.60 -2.23 -7.43
C TYR A 4 3.07 -2.82 -6.10
N SER A 5 3.45 -1.93 -5.20
CA SER A 5 3.93 -2.32 -3.88
C SER A 5 3.49 -1.29 -2.84
N GLY A 6 3.82 -1.55 -1.60
CA GLY A 6 3.52 -0.63 -0.53
C GLY A 6 3.94 -1.21 0.80
N TYR A 7 3.48 -0.59 1.87
CA TYR A 7 3.76 -1.05 3.22
C TYR A 7 2.66 -0.58 4.17
N THR A 8 2.54 -1.28 5.28
CA THR A 8 1.60 -0.91 6.33
C THR A 8 2.26 0.02 7.34
N GLU A 9 1.46 0.59 8.20
CA GLU A 9 1.88 1.59 9.19
C GLU A 9 3.11 1.15 10.02
N HIS A 10 3.16 -0.11 10.42
CA HIS A 10 4.22 -0.64 11.28
C HIS A 10 5.20 -1.53 10.53
N SER A 11 5.14 -1.55 9.22
CA SER A 11 6.02 -2.36 8.39
C SER A 11 7.36 -1.66 8.19
N ASP A 12 8.44 -2.42 8.20
CA ASP A 12 9.80 -1.89 8.01
C ASP A 12 10.25 -1.93 6.56
N TYR A 13 9.47 -2.56 5.67
CA TYR A 13 9.86 -2.73 4.28
C TYR A 13 8.63 -2.88 3.38
N TYR A 14 8.85 -2.66 2.08
CA TYR A 14 7.79 -2.80 1.08
C TYR A 14 7.53 -4.28 0.81
N ILE A 15 6.29 -4.59 0.43
CA ILE A 15 5.94 -5.94 -0.05
C ILE A 15 6.58 -6.18 -1.41
N ALA A 16 6.67 -7.45 -1.83
CA ALA A 16 7.09 -7.79 -3.18
C ALA A 16 6.08 -7.22 -4.19
N PRO A 17 6.55 -6.71 -5.34
CA PRO A 17 5.64 -6.10 -6.32
C PRO A 17 4.59 -7.07 -6.84
N HIS A 18 3.36 -6.57 -6.98
CA HIS A 18 2.24 -7.29 -7.57
C HIS A 18 1.98 -6.75 -8.98
N ASP A 19 1.48 -7.61 -9.87
CA ASP A 19 1.25 -7.24 -11.28
C ASP A 19 0.15 -6.21 -11.45
N THR A 20 -0.85 -6.20 -10.58
CA THR A 20 -1.97 -5.27 -10.67
C THR A 20 -2.13 -4.50 -9.38
N TRP A 21 -2.73 -3.31 -9.51
CA TRP A 21 -3.04 -2.47 -8.36
C TRP A 21 -3.99 -3.18 -7.40
N GLU A 22 -5.00 -3.82 -7.95
CA GLU A 22 -6.02 -4.53 -7.16
C GLU A 22 -5.41 -5.65 -6.32
N SER A 23 -4.50 -6.41 -6.91
CA SER A 23 -3.82 -7.51 -6.23
C SER A 23 -2.98 -6.98 -5.06
N ALA A 24 -2.21 -5.92 -5.29
CA ALA A 24 -1.40 -5.29 -4.26
C ALA A 24 -2.29 -4.70 -3.15
N PHE A 25 -3.39 -4.06 -3.54
CA PHE A 25 -4.33 -3.46 -2.59
C PHE A 25 -4.92 -4.51 -1.66
N GLU A 26 -5.39 -5.62 -2.22
CA GLU A 26 -5.97 -6.70 -1.42
C GLU A 26 -4.95 -7.32 -0.47
N PHE A 27 -3.71 -7.49 -0.95
CA PHE A 27 -2.64 -8.02 -0.11
C PHE A 27 -2.33 -7.08 1.06
N LEU A 28 -2.18 -5.79 0.77
CA LEU A 28 -1.87 -4.80 1.79
C LEU A 28 -3.01 -4.63 2.80
N LYS A 29 -4.24 -4.67 2.30
CA LYS A 29 -5.42 -4.62 3.15
C LYS A 29 -5.45 -5.78 4.15
N GLN A 30 -5.18 -6.99 3.67
CA GLN A 30 -5.14 -8.17 4.51
C GLN A 30 -3.98 -8.10 5.49
N LEU A 31 -2.81 -7.67 5.03
CA LEU A 31 -1.63 -7.53 5.88
C LEU A 31 -1.88 -6.53 7.02
N ALA A 32 -2.50 -5.41 6.70
CA ALA A 32 -2.85 -4.40 7.70
C ALA A 32 -3.82 -4.97 8.74
N CYS A 33 -4.83 -5.71 8.30
CA CYS A 33 -5.79 -6.33 9.21
C CYS A 33 -5.10 -7.33 10.14
N GLU A 34 -4.19 -8.15 9.61
CA GLU A 34 -3.48 -9.15 10.40
C GLU A 34 -2.52 -8.52 11.41
N SER A 35 -1.92 -7.38 11.04
CA SER A 35 -0.97 -6.67 11.89
C SER A 35 -1.63 -5.70 12.86
N GLY A 36 -2.93 -5.50 12.75
CA GLY A 36 -3.65 -4.51 13.54
C GLY A 36 -3.38 -3.08 13.12
N ASP A 37 -2.92 -2.88 11.90
CA ASP A 37 -2.63 -1.55 11.38
C ASP A 37 -3.89 -0.92 10.79
N ASN A 38 -3.99 0.39 10.91
CA ASN A 38 -5.13 1.15 10.41
C ASN A 38 -4.80 1.96 9.16
N GLU A 39 -3.57 1.86 8.68
CA GLU A 39 -3.10 2.63 7.53
C GLU A 39 -2.13 1.81 6.69
N PHE A 40 -2.17 2.01 5.38
CA PHE A 40 -1.16 1.49 4.48
C PHE A 40 -1.03 2.39 3.27
N CYS A 41 0.08 2.26 2.55
CA CYS A 41 0.26 2.97 1.29
C CYS A 41 0.44 1.98 0.16
N ILE A 42 0.15 2.43 -1.06
CA ILE A 42 0.32 1.66 -2.27
C ILE A 42 0.80 2.61 -3.37
N GLY A 43 1.71 2.14 -4.21
CA GLY A 43 2.24 2.94 -5.30
C GLY A 43 2.85 2.07 -6.38
N GLU A 44 3.36 2.74 -7.40
CA GLU A 44 3.99 2.10 -8.56
C GLU A 44 5.48 1.93 -8.30
N VAL A 45 6.00 0.75 -8.65
CA VAL A 45 7.43 0.47 -8.58
C VAL A 45 8.02 0.58 -9.97
N HIS A 46 8.99 1.47 -10.14
CA HIS A 46 9.68 1.70 -11.40
C HIS A 46 11.16 1.40 -11.21
N GLN A 47 11.77 0.84 -12.24
CA GLN A 47 13.21 0.60 -12.22
C GLN A 47 13.88 1.52 -13.26
N THR A 48 14.78 2.37 -12.74
CA THR A 48 15.67 3.19 -13.55
C THR A 48 17.09 2.76 -13.19
N SER A 49 17.98 3.67 -12.86
CA SER A 49 19.28 3.30 -12.28
C SER A 49 19.14 2.75 -10.86
N VAL A 50 18.04 3.11 -10.18
CA VAL A 50 17.67 2.61 -8.86
C VAL A 50 16.16 2.29 -8.88
N LEU A 51 15.68 1.55 -7.90
CA LEU A 51 14.25 1.33 -7.75
C LEU A 51 13.59 2.62 -7.25
N GLU A 52 12.54 3.03 -7.94
CA GLU A 52 11.76 4.20 -7.58
C GLU A 52 10.34 3.79 -7.24
N PHE A 53 9.77 4.45 -6.24
CA PHE A 53 8.41 4.21 -5.76
C PHE A 53 7.64 5.52 -5.94
N GLY A 54 6.65 5.50 -6.85
CA GLY A 54 5.94 6.72 -7.24
C GLY A 54 4.43 6.57 -7.24
N ASN A 55 3.74 7.69 -7.43
CA ASN A 55 2.28 7.78 -7.42
C ASN A 55 1.69 7.11 -6.17
N ILE A 56 2.29 7.43 -5.03
CA ILE A 56 1.95 6.82 -3.75
C ILE A 56 0.62 7.37 -3.25
N LYS A 57 -0.26 6.45 -2.84
CA LYS A 57 -1.55 6.81 -2.24
C LYS A 57 -1.64 6.13 -0.88
N TRP A 58 -2.16 6.85 0.09
CA TRP A 58 -2.35 6.36 1.43
C TRP A 58 -3.81 6.07 1.69
N TYR A 59 -4.06 4.99 2.42
CA TYR A 59 -5.40 4.55 2.81
C TYR A 59 -5.45 4.34 4.30
N LYS A 60 -6.60 4.64 4.89
CA LYS A 60 -6.83 4.37 6.29
C LYS A 60 -8.19 3.70 6.47
N TRP A 61 -8.32 2.95 7.55
CA TRP A 61 -9.57 2.27 7.89
C TRP A 61 -10.58 3.26 8.41
N ASN A 62 -11.78 3.22 7.86
CA ASN A 62 -12.92 4.02 8.33
C ASN A 62 -13.88 3.09 9.05
N GLU A 63 -13.88 3.15 10.39
CA GLU A 63 -14.70 2.26 11.20
C GLU A 63 -16.19 2.53 11.02
N ASP A 64 -16.57 3.78 10.79
CA ASP A 64 -17.98 4.15 10.63
C ASP A 64 -18.60 3.51 9.38
N LYS A 65 -17.82 3.40 8.31
CA LYS A 65 -18.28 2.85 7.04
C LYS A 65 -17.82 1.43 6.79
N GLY A 66 -16.83 0.96 7.57
CA GLY A 66 -16.29 -0.38 7.40
C GLY A 66 -15.52 -0.56 6.11
N VAL A 67 -14.85 0.49 5.63
CA VAL A 67 -14.08 0.45 4.38
C VAL A 67 -12.76 1.19 4.53
N TRP A 68 -11.83 0.91 3.60
CA TRP A 68 -10.58 1.65 3.49
C TRP A 68 -10.79 2.88 2.61
N VAL A 69 -10.30 4.03 3.06
CA VAL A 69 -10.52 5.31 2.40
C VAL A 69 -9.18 5.97 2.10
N GLU A 70 -9.05 6.46 0.88
CA GLU A 70 -7.87 7.23 0.48
C GLU A 70 -7.83 8.55 1.27
N TYR A 71 -6.63 8.94 1.72
CA TYR A 71 -6.46 10.20 2.42
C TYR A 71 -5.10 10.81 2.09
N ASP A 72 -4.95 12.09 2.39
CA ASP A 72 -3.70 12.81 2.16
C ASP A 72 -2.80 12.66 3.39
N HIS A 73 -1.76 11.85 3.22
CA HIS A 73 -0.80 11.57 4.29
C HIS A 73 0.30 12.61 4.30
N ARG A 74 0.21 13.57 5.18
CA ARG A 74 1.22 14.62 5.33
C ARG A 74 1.57 14.89 6.76
#